data_d261d9e8b1bda1520dadfb047686b72d
#
_entry.id   d261d9e8b1bda1520dadfb047686b72d
#
_cell.length_a   1.000
_cell.length_b   1.000
_cell.length_c   1.000
_cell.angle_alpha   90.00
_cell.angle_beta   90.00
_cell.angle_gamma   90.00
#
_symmetry.space_group_name_H-M   'P 1'
#
loop_
_entity.id
_entity.type
_entity.pdbx_description
1 polymer ?
#
loop_
_entity_poly.entity_id
_entity_poly.type
_entity_poly.pdbx_seq_one_letter_code
_entity_poly.pdbx_strand_id
1 'polypeptide(L)' 'MIYIVEDDAAIRELEQYALQSSGYEVTSFESSEPFWQAMHAAEPELVILDVMLPGEDGFSILKKLRNTPSLRRLPIIM' A
#
# COMPACT_ATOMS: atom_id res chain seq x y z
N MET A 1 7.57 2.59 8.46
CA MET A 1 7.59 2.27 7.02
C MET A 1 6.17 2.37 6.46
N ILE A 2 6.03 2.95 5.28
CA ILE A 2 4.74 3.14 4.61
C ILE A 2 4.77 2.37 3.29
N TYR A 3 3.71 1.64 2.98
CA TYR A 3 3.52 1.01 1.67
C TYR A 3 2.49 1.80 0.87
N ILE A 4 2.78 2.01 -0.42
CA ILE A 4 1.88 2.65 -1.37
C ILE A 4 1.56 1.65 -2.47
N VAL A 5 0.28 1.51 -2.81
CA VAL A 5 -0.15 0.70 -3.97
C VAL A 5 -0.86 1.63 -4.93
N GLU A 6 -0.23 1.92 -6.07
CA GLU A 6 -0.71 2.86 -7.07
C GLU A 6 -0.17 2.45 -8.44
N ASP A 7 -1.05 2.24 -9.42
CA ASP A 7 -0.63 1.79 -10.74
C ASP A 7 -0.09 2.91 -11.65
N ASP A 8 -0.51 4.17 -11.42
CA ASP A 8 0.01 5.31 -12.17
C ASP A 8 1.41 5.67 -11.67
N ALA A 9 2.41 5.51 -12.54
CA ALA A 9 3.81 5.73 -12.16
C ALA A 9 4.07 7.17 -11.70
N ALA A 10 3.48 8.15 -12.36
CA ALA A 10 3.69 9.56 -12.01
C ALA A 10 3.10 9.89 -10.63
N ILE A 11 1.90 9.41 -10.37
CA ILE A 11 1.25 9.61 -9.06
C ILE A 11 2.01 8.87 -7.98
N ARG A 12 2.40 7.63 -8.23
CA ARG A 12 3.17 6.82 -7.28
C ARG A 12 4.48 7.48 -6.90
N GLU A 13 5.23 7.98 -7.89
CA GLU A 13 6.49 8.67 -7.64
C GLU A 13 6.30 9.95 -6.85
N LEU A 14 5.26 10.71 -7.15
CA LEU A 14 4.94 11.94 -6.44
C LEU A 14 4.61 11.67 -4.97
N GLU A 15 3.76 10.69 -4.70
CA GLU A 15 3.40 10.32 -3.33
C GLU A 15 4.63 9.82 -2.56
N GLN A 16 5.44 8.98 -3.17
CA GLN A 16 6.65 8.46 -2.55
C GLN A 16 7.64 9.58 -2.23
N TYR A 17 7.86 10.49 -3.17
CA TYR A 17 8.75 11.63 -2.97
C TYR A 17 8.27 12.51 -1.81
N ALA A 18 6.98 12.82 -1.78
CA ALA A 18 6.41 13.70 -0.75
C ALA A 18 6.60 13.10 0.66
N LEU A 19 6.35 11.81 0.82
CA LEU A 19 6.47 11.14 2.10
C LEU A 19 7.93 10.96 2.51
N GLN A 20 8.79 10.62 1.58
CA GLN A 20 10.22 10.50 1.86
C GLN A 20 10.83 11.85 2.26
N SER A 21 10.39 12.92 1.61
CA SER A 21 10.83 14.29 1.96
C SER A 21 10.43 14.69 3.37
N SER A 22 9.37 14.08 3.91
CA SER A 22 8.92 14.30 5.29
C SER A 22 9.59 13.35 6.29
N GLY A 23 10.54 12.55 5.85
CA GLY A 23 11.31 11.69 6.73
C GLY A 23 10.79 10.26 6.87
N TYR A 24 9.78 9.88 6.12
CA TYR A 24 9.25 8.50 6.19
C TYR A 24 10.00 7.56 5.27
N GLU A 25 10.13 6.33 5.70
CA GLU A 25 10.61 5.23 4.85
C GLU A 25 9.41 4.70 4.07
N VAL A 26 9.52 4.66 2.73
CA VAL A 26 8.41 4.33 1.85
C VAL A 26 8.82 3.29 0.82
N THR A 27 7.97 2.29 0.61
CA THR A 27 8.09 1.36 -0.50
C THR A 27 6.79 1.39 -1.29
N SER A 28 6.88 1.50 -2.62
CA SER A 28 5.70 1.59 -3.47
C SER A 28 5.60 0.41 -4.42
N PHE A 29 4.37 0.09 -4.79
CA PHE A 29 4.04 -1.05 -5.65
C PHE A 29 3.04 -0.62 -6.71
N GLU A 30 3.15 -1.19 -7.91
CA GLU A 30 2.24 -0.87 -9.00
C GLU A 30 0.98 -1.74 -9.01
N SER A 31 0.97 -2.84 -8.24
CA SER A 31 -0.14 -3.79 -8.21
C SER A 31 -0.16 -4.55 -6.89
N SER A 32 -1.20 -5.36 -6.70
CA SER A 32 -1.39 -6.13 -5.47
C SER A 32 -0.35 -7.23 -5.27
N GLU A 33 0.08 -7.89 -6.31
CA GLU A 33 0.98 -9.05 -6.18
C GLU A 33 2.29 -8.71 -5.48
N PRO A 34 3.09 -7.72 -5.95
CA PRO A 34 4.30 -7.34 -5.23
C PRO A 34 4.01 -6.78 -3.83
N PHE A 35 2.87 -6.13 -3.66
CA PHE A 35 2.43 -5.65 -2.34
C PHE A 35 2.25 -6.81 -1.35
N TRP A 36 1.54 -7.87 -1.75
CA TRP A 36 1.35 -9.02 -0.88
C TRP A 36 2.66 -9.73 -0.54
N GLN A 37 3.57 -9.82 -1.50
CA GLN A 37 4.90 -10.39 -1.25
C GLN A 37 5.64 -9.59 -0.20
N ALA A 38 5.60 -8.27 -0.28
CA ALA A 38 6.24 -7.40 0.70
C ALA A 38 5.59 -7.52 2.07
N MET A 39 4.26 -7.63 2.13
CA MET A 39 3.53 -7.81 3.39
C MET A 39 3.95 -9.08 4.13
N HIS A 40 4.26 -10.15 3.41
CA HIS A 40 4.75 -11.38 4.03
C HIS A 40 6.15 -11.22 4.62
N ALA A 41 6.97 -10.35 4.05
CA ALA A 41 8.33 -10.11 4.50
C ALA A 41 8.39 -9.12 5.67
N ALA A 42 7.61 -8.04 5.60
CA ALA A 42 7.60 -6.99 6.62
C ALA A 42 6.28 -6.24 6.60
N GLU A 43 5.70 -6.02 7.78
CA GLU A 43 4.44 -5.30 7.93
C GLU A 43 4.72 -3.79 8.05
N PRO A 44 4.02 -2.94 7.28
CA PRO A 44 4.19 -1.49 7.38
C PRO A 44 3.36 -0.91 8.52
N GLU A 45 3.60 0.36 8.85
CA GLU A 45 2.81 1.11 9.82
C GLU A 45 1.56 1.72 9.19
N LEU A 46 1.57 1.90 7.87
CA LEU A 46 0.49 2.53 7.12
C LEU A 46 0.50 2.02 5.69
N VAL A 47 -0.67 1.83 5.12
CA VAL A 47 -0.85 1.53 3.69
C VAL A 47 -1.66 2.64 3.05
N ILE A 48 -1.15 3.18 1.95
CA ILE A 48 -1.89 4.10 1.08
C ILE A 48 -2.27 3.31 -0.16
N LEU A 49 -3.56 3.24 -0.44
CA LEU A 49 -4.11 2.26 -1.36
C LEU A 49 -5.03 2.93 -2.37
N ASP A 50 -4.70 2.81 -3.66
CA ASP A 50 -5.60 3.28 -4.72
C ASP A 50 -6.78 2.32 -4.86
N VAL A 51 -7.96 2.89 -5.09
CA VAL A 51 -9.18 2.11 -5.29
C VAL A 51 -9.15 1.39 -6.63
N MET A 52 -8.75 2.09 -7.69
CA MET A 52 -8.81 1.59 -9.07
C MET A 52 -7.46 1.02 -9.51
N LEU A 53 -7.22 -0.23 -9.15
CA LEU A 53 -6.02 -0.96 -9.56
C LEU A 53 -6.38 -2.01 -10.60
N PRO A 54 -5.49 -2.30 -11.57
CA PRO A 54 -5.72 -3.41 -12.50
C PRO A 54 -5.62 -4.74 -11.75
N GLY A 55 -6.43 -5.70 -12.15
CA GLY A 55 -6.50 -6.99 -11.46
C GLY A 55 -7.24 -6.89 -10.15
N GLU A 56 -6.56 -7.13 -9.04
CA GLU A 56 -7.15 -6.98 -7.71
C GLU A 56 -7.23 -5.49 -7.33
N ASP A 57 -8.43 -4.96 -7.14
CA ASP A 57 -8.63 -3.55 -6.82
C ASP A 57 -8.39 -3.24 -5.33
N GLY A 58 -8.42 -1.94 -5.00
CA GLY A 58 -8.16 -1.49 -3.64
C GLY A 58 -9.17 -1.99 -2.61
N PHE A 59 -10.44 -2.10 -2.97
CA PHE A 59 -11.47 -2.61 -2.04
C PHE A 59 -11.24 -4.09 -1.72
N SER A 60 -10.82 -4.88 -2.70
CA SER A 60 -10.50 -6.28 -2.49
C SER A 60 -9.30 -6.43 -1.55
N ILE A 61 -8.26 -5.63 -1.75
CA ILE A 61 -7.09 -5.61 -0.87
C ILE A 61 -7.50 -5.21 0.54
N LEU A 62 -8.28 -4.16 0.69
CA LEU A 62 -8.77 -3.69 1.98
C LEU A 62 -9.53 -4.79 2.71
N LYS A 63 -10.43 -5.47 2.02
CA LYS A 63 -11.23 -6.55 2.60
C LYS A 63 -10.34 -7.67 3.13
N LYS A 64 -9.35 -8.08 2.35
CA LYS A 64 -8.40 -9.13 2.76
C LYS A 64 -7.59 -8.70 3.98
N LEU A 65 -7.13 -7.45 4.02
CA LEU A 65 -6.41 -6.93 5.17
C LEU A 65 -7.27 -6.94 6.43
N ARG A 66 -8.53 -6.50 6.32
CA ARG A 66 -9.45 -6.46 7.47
C ARG A 66 -9.88 -7.86 7.93
N ASN A 67 -9.86 -8.85 7.04
CA ASN A 67 -10.21 -10.23 7.39
C ASN A 67 -9.01 -11.01 7.98
N THR A 68 -7.82 -10.44 7.99
CA THR A 68 -6.65 -11.04 8.62
C THR A 68 -6.52 -10.49 10.03
N PRO A 69 -6.68 -11.33 11.08
CA PRO A 69 -6.74 -10.83 12.47
C PRO A 69 -5.56 -9.95 12.88
N SER A 70 -4.34 -10.31 12.49
CA SER A 70 -3.12 -9.56 12.83
C SER A 70 -3.03 -8.21 12.13
N LEU A 71 -3.82 -7.99 11.06
CA LEU A 71 -3.79 -6.77 10.25
C LEU A 71 -5.04 -5.91 10.41
N ARG A 72 -5.93 -6.32 11.31
CA ARG A 72 -7.24 -5.69 11.45
C ARG A 72 -7.16 -4.21 11.84
N ARG A 73 -6.09 -3.82 12.53
CA ARG A 73 -5.88 -2.44 13.00
C ARG A 73 -4.86 -1.66 12.19
N LEU A 74 -4.35 -2.25 11.11
CA LEU A 74 -3.40 -1.57 10.25
C LEU A 74 -4.05 -0.31 9.65
N PRO A 75 -3.48 0.88 9.85
CA PRO A 75 -4.02 2.10 9.24
C PRO A 75 -3.95 2.02 7.72
N ILE A 76 -5.07 2.32 7.06
CA ILE A 76 -5.18 2.30 5.61
C ILE A 76 -5.88 3.56 5.14
N ILE A 77 -5.26 4.26 4.18
CA ILE A 77 -5.82 5.43 3.52
C ILE A 77 -6.12 5.05 2.07
N MET A 78 -7.34 5.33 1.62
CA MET A 78 -7.74 5.06 0.24
C MET A 78 -8.01 6.34 -0.55
#